data_e1ad69c6d896438a7f3aa54e80f6af97
#
_entry.id   e1ad69c6d896438a7f3aa54e80f6af97
#
_cell.length_a   1.000
_cell.length_b   1.000
_cell.length_c   1.000
_cell.angle_alpha   90.00
_cell.angle_beta   90.00
_cell.angle_gamma   90.00
#
_symmetry.space_group_name_H-M   'P 1'
#
loop_
_entity.id
_entity.type
_entity.pdbx_description
1 polymer ?
#
loop_
_entity_poly.entity_id
_entity_poly.type
_entity_poly.pdbx_seq_one_letter_code
_entity_poly.pdbx_strand_id
1 'polypeptide(L)'
;LTKKFMSWMVVIGALICVLLGVFIFFTSMSVKKSLTAYLNAYLEQRPNIEGMGIIGVPFKCEGFFKIACVSKELRFLDPQNSPIMDFKNLKIKLHSLDKSSLTLSIHSQIQSPILEQSIQQKISQIPLKNLNALLEKFKPTRLNCSLTFNALDEKTLNDNLKCDLTNAENILAYTFFQEGLMEAQENLSLKNIFKTLSSKDAKAIEELQDKLRFLAPKLSVSIQARHFKNVLESFYQQNKESLGFFSPYFSLRSQTPSVSYESALASLENYFMALFQSHFKDDTALQQNFKGLLQAFVSMAKDKRSQIVLNAQAKDNTKLTFNALLESLSVNFFQSYKISHE
;
A
#
# COMPACT_ATOMS: atom_id res chain seq x y z
N LEU A 1 -5.62 5.07 -12.63
CA LEU A 1 -4.49 4.50 -11.84
C LEU A 1 -4.73 4.64 -10.33
N THR A 2 -5.29 5.75 -9.87
CA THR A 2 -5.55 6.05 -8.45
C THR A 2 -6.61 5.13 -7.82
N LYS A 3 -7.74 4.86 -8.51
CA LYS A 3 -8.77 3.94 -8.00
C LYS A 3 -8.24 2.51 -7.79
N LYS A 4 -7.44 2.00 -8.74
CA LYS A 4 -6.86 0.64 -8.62
C LYS A 4 -5.77 0.54 -7.55
N PHE A 5 -4.97 1.60 -7.35
CA PHE A 5 -3.92 1.63 -6.32
C PHE A 5 -4.52 1.73 -4.91
N MET A 6 -5.60 2.50 -4.73
CA MET A 6 -6.30 2.62 -3.45
C MET A 6 -7.10 1.36 -3.09
N SER A 7 -7.77 0.74 -4.05
CA SER A 7 -8.35 -0.61 -3.89
C SER A 7 -7.30 -1.61 -3.38
N TRP A 8 -6.07 -1.43 -3.76
CA TRP A 8 -4.92 -2.24 -3.38
C TRP A 8 -4.55 -2.12 -1.90
N MET A 9 -4.55 -0.91 -1.36
CA MET A 9 -4.32 -0.65 0.08
C MET A 9 -5.45 -1.22 0.93
N VAL A 10 -6.69 -1.14 0.45
CA VAL A 10 -7.86 -1.74 1.10
C VAL A 10 -7.76 -3.27 1.13
N VAL A 11 -7.23 -3.91 0.07
CA VAL A 11 -7.05 -5.37 0.04
C VAL A 11 -6.00 -5.82 1.05
N ILE A 12 -4.89 -5.11 1.17
CA ILE A 12 -3.88 -5.41 2.21
C ILE A 12 -4.50 -5.20 3.60
N GLY A 13 -5.21 -4.09 3.81
CA GLY A 13 -5.93 -3.82 5.07
C GLY A 13 -6.98 -4.86 5.39
N ALA A 14 -7.80 -5.28 4.41
CA ALA A 14 -8.81 -6.32 4.60
C ALA A 14 -8.20 -7.70 4.86
N LEU A 15 -7.10 -8.07 4.17
CA LEU A 15 -6.36 -9.31 4.46
C LEU A 15 -5.87 -9.33 5.91
N ILE A 16 -5.42 -8.18 6.39
CA ILE A 16 -4.93 -7.98 7.74
C ILE A 16 -6.07 -8.06 8.76
N CYS A 17 -7.21 -7.40 8.51
CA CYS A 17 -8.40 -7.48 9.39
C CYS A 17 -8.96 -8.91 9.50
N VAL A 18 -8.91 -9.68 8.42
CA VAL A 18 -9.33 -11.08 8.42
C VAL A 18 -8.34 -11.97 9.19
N LEU A 19 -7.04 -11.72 9.09
CA LEU A 19 -6.03 -12.39 9.91
C LEU A 19 -6.23 -12.14 11.40
N LEU A 20 -6.87 -11.02 11.78
CA LEU A 20 -7.16 -10.63 13.15
C LEU A 20 -8.15 -11.50 13.90
N GLY A 21 -9.24 -11.88 13.26
CA GLY A 21 -10.32 -12.62 13.94
C GLY A 21 -9.88 -13.92 14.61
N VAL A 22 -8.70 -14.39 14.26
CA VAL A 22 -8.19 -15.70 14.66
C VAL A 22 -7.30 -15.69 15.88
N PHE A 23 -6.53 -14.65 16.05
CA PHE A 23 -5.36 -14.71 16.92
C PHE A 23 -5.62 -14.62 18.42
N ILE A 24 -6.66 -13.96 18.85
CA ILE A 24 -6.88 -13.69 20.29
C ILE A 24 -7.44 -14.90 21.05
N PHE A 25 -7.82 -15.97 20.36
CA PHE A 25 -8.57 -17.07 20.99
C PHE A 25 -7.73 -18.28 21.45
N PHE A 26 -6.45 -18.40 21.11
CA PHE A 26 -5.72 -19.65 21.33
C PHE A 26 -4.46 -19.52 22.17
N THR A 27 -4.56 -19.84 23.43
CA THR A 27 -3.43 -20.21 24.29
C THR A 27 -3.13 -21.70 24.11
N SER A 28 -1.90 -22.06 23.73
CA SER A 28 -1.31 -23.41 23.67
C SER A 28 -1.35 -24.15 22.31
N MET A 29 -0.97 -25.41 22.27
CA MET A 29 -0.76 -26.30 21.09
C MET A 29 -1.85 -26.26 19.98
N SER A 30 -3.02 -25.78 20.31
CA SER A 30 -4.16 -25.61 19.40
C SER A 30 -3.96 -24.50 18.37
N VAL A 31 -3.16 -23.47 18.68
CA VAL A 31 -2.98 -22.25 17.85
C VAL A 31 -2.47 -22.59 16.45
N LYS A 32 -1.47 -23.44 16.34
CA LYS A 32 -0.89 -23.83 15.05
C LYS A 32 -1.90 -24.51 14.14
N LYS A 33 -2.65 -25.49 14.66
CA LYS A 33 -3.67 -26.22 13.87
C LYS A 33 -4.81 -25.29 13.46
N SER A 34 -5.27 -24.48 14.38
CA SER A 34 -6.36 -23.54 14.13
C SER A 34 -5.95 -22.44 13.14
N LEU A 35 -4.74 -21.90 13.26
CA LEU A 35 -4.22 -20.93 12.32
C LEU A 35 -4.08 -21.51 10.91
N THR A 36 -3.51 -22.72 10.80
CA THR A 36 -3.41 -23.43 9.51
C THR A 36 -4.80 -23.65 8.90
N ALA A 37 -5.72 -24.17 9.69
CA ALA A 37 -7.08 -24.45 9.25
C ALA A 37 -7.81 -23.16 8.79
N TYR A 38 -7.64 -22.09 9.55
CA TYR A 38 -8.26 -20.81 9.24
C TYR A 38 -7.70 -20.18 7.97
N LEU A 39 -6.38 -20.05 7.85
CA LEU A 39 -5.78 -19.48 6.65
C LEU A 39 -6.16 -20.27 5.40
N ASN A 40 -6.25 -21.59 5.52
CA ASN A 40 -6.63 -22.44 4.40
C ASN A 40 -8.12 -22.39 4.11
N ALA A 41 -8.99 -22.38 5.14
CA ALA A 41 -10.41 -22.18 4.96
C ALA A 41 -10.73 -20.84 4.28
N TYR A 42 -9.97 -19.79 4.62
CA TYR A 42 -10.10 -18.50 3.97
C TYR A 42 -9.74 -18.57 2.47
N LEU A 43 -8.67 -19.27 2.11
CA LEU A 43 -8.33 -19.50 0.69
C LEU A 43 -9.38 -20.35 -0.04
N GLU A 44 -9.95 -21.38 0.61
CA GLU A 44 -10.97 -22.26 0.04
C GLU A 44 -12.29 -21.54 -0.20
N GLN A 45 -12.69 -20.64 0.70
CA GLN A 45 -13.93 -19.86 0.59
C GLN A 45 -13.88 -18.84 -0.56
N ARG A 46 -12.69 -18.58 -1.14
CA ARG A 46 -12.48 -17.60 -2.21
C ARG A 46 -13.21 -16.30 -1.89
N PRO A 47 -12.82 -15.61 -0.82
CA PRO A 47 -13.54 -14.41 -0.40
C PRO A 47 -13.58 -13.42 -1.56
N ASN A 48 -14.77 -13.09 -1.99
CA ASN A 48 -15.01 -12.10 -3.03
C ASN A 48 -15.09 -10.74 -2.36
N ILE A 49 -13.95 -10.10 -2.14
CA ILE A 49 -13.91 -8.74 -1.61
C ILE A 49 -14.06 -7.80 -2.80
N GLU A 50 -15.23 -7.18 -2.94
CA GLU A 50 -15.55 -6.25 -4.03
C GLU A 50 -15.29 -6.82 -5.44
N GLY A 51 -15.56 -8.11 -5.66
CA GLY A 51 -15.32 -8.78 -6.94
C GLY A 51 -13.87 -9.26 -7.13
N MET A 52 -12.98 -9.06 -6.15
CA MET A 52 -11.61 -9.58 -6.21
C MET A 52 -11.54 -11.03 -5.72
N GLY A 53 -10.89 -11.89 -6.49
CA GLY A 53 -10.62 -13.27 -6.13
C GLY A 53 -9.25 -13.45 -5.45
N ILE A 54 -9.15 -14.46 -4.59
CA ILE A 54 -7.88 -14.89 -4.02
C ILE A 54 -7.68 -16.37 -4.35
N ILE A 55 -6.53 -16.71 -4.92
CA ILE A 55 -6.11 -18.09 -5.16
C ILE A 55 -4.70 -18.29 -4.61
N GLY A 56 -4.39 -19.49 -4.13
CA GLY A 56 -3.05 -19.74 -3.62
C GLY A 56 -2.80 -21.18 -3.20
N VAL A 57 -1.53 -21.45 -2.90
CA VAL A 57 -1.10 -22.70 -2.30
C VAL A 57 -1.43 -22.67 -0.82
N PRO A 58 -2.02 -23.75 -0.25
CA PRO A 58 -2.35 -23.82 1.17
C PRO A 58 -1.18 -23.49 2.07
N PHE A 59 -1.45 -22.76 3.15
CA PHE A 59 -0.47 -22.46 4.18
C PHE A 59 -0.05 -23.70 4.94
N LYS A 60 1.25 -23.77 5.23
CA LYS A 60 1.84 -24.73 6.18
C LYS A 60 2.43 -23.95 7.34
N CYS A 61 1.96 -24.22 8.56
CA CYS A 61 2.43 -23.55 9.75
C CYS A 61 3.36 -24.49 10.57
N GLU A 62 4.48 -23.96 11.00
CA GLU A 62 5.52 -24.65 11.77
C GLU A 62 5.91 -23.84 12.99
N GLY A 63 6.60 -24.51 13.95
CA GLY A 63 7.06 -23.91 15.19
C GLY A 63 6.18 -24.27 16.39
N PHE A 64 6.68 -23.95 17.58
CA PHE A 64 6.01 -24.22 18.85
C PHE A 64 5.76 -22.92 19.65
N PHE A 65 6.82 -22.16 19.97
CA PHE A 65 6.71 -20.86 20.64
C PHE A 65 6.62 -19.69 19.65
N LYS A 66 7.25 -19.85 18.48
CA LYS A 66 7.23 -18.88 17.39
C LYS A 66 6.62 -19.58 16.18
N ILE A 67 5.35 -19.29 15.93
CA ILE A 67 4.64 -19.89 14.81
C ILE A 67 4.94 -19.10 13.55
N ALA A 68 5.32 -19.80 12.49
CA ALA A 68 5.48 -19.26 11.17
C ALA A 68 4.63 -20.07 10.18
N CYS A 69 3.78 -19.39 9.43
CA CYS A 69 2.95 -19.96 8.36
C CYS A 69 3.49 -19.51 7.03
N VAL A 70 3.68 -20.43 6.09
CA VAL A 70 4.23 -20.16 4.77
C VAL A 70 3.27 -20.67 3.71
N SER A 71 2.94 -19.81 2.73
CA SER A 71 2.37 -20.21 1.45
C SER A 71 3.41 -19.94 0.36
N LYS A 72 3.59 -20.89 -0.56
CA LYS A 72 4.53 -20.72 -1.67
C LYS A 72 4.08 -19.64 -2.64
N GLU A 73 2.78 -19.53 -2.86
CA GLU A 73 2.19 -18.60 -3.80
C GLU A 73 0.78 -18.21 -3.37
N LEU A 74 0.50 -16.91 -3.42
CA LEU A 74 -0.82 -16.33 -3.24
C LEU A 74 -1.03 -15.28 -4.33
N ARG A 75 -2.16 -15.31 -5.03
CA ARG A 75 -2.52 -14.37 -6.08
C ARG A 75 -3.81 -13.66 -5.76
N PHE A 76 -3.83 -12.38 -5.97
CA PHE A 76 -5.05 -11.58 -6.00
C PHE A 76 -5.46 -11.36 -7.45
N LEU A 77 -6.74 -11.61 -7.71
CA LEU A 77 -7.34 -11.51 -9.06
C LEU A 77 -8.34 -10.37 -9.07
N ASP A 78 -8.45 -9.70 -10.22
CA ASP A 78 -9.55 -8.75 -10.47
C ASP A 78 -10.86 -9.50 -10.78
N PRO A 79 -12.00 -8.78 -10.93
CA PRO A 79 -13.29 -9.40 -11.30
C PRO A 79 -13.26 -10.18 -12.62
N GLN A 80 -12.27 -9.92 -13.47
CA GLN A 80 -12.04 -10.61 -14.75
C GLN A 80 -11.07 -11.79 -14.62
N ASN A 81 -10.72 -12.19 -13.37
CA ASN A 81 -9.72 -13.23 -13.06
C ASN A 81 -8.29 -12.91 -13.55
N SER A 82 -7.97 -11.67 -13.82
CA SER A 82 -6.61 -11.26 -14.18
C SER A 82 -5.78 -11.02 -12.92
N PRO A 83 -4.51 -11.45 -12.86
CA PRO A 83 -3.69 -11.31 -11.68
C PRO A 83 -3.33 -9.83 -11.43
N ILE A 84 -3.79 -9.30 -10.30
CA ILE A 84 -3.44 -7.95 -9.84
C ILE A 84 -2.09 -7.97 -9.15
N MET A 85 -1.91 -8.95 -8.23
CA MET A 85 -0.70 -9.12 -7.44
C MET A 85 -0.43 -10.58 -7.12
N ASP A 86 0.84 -10.91 -7.25
CA ASP A 86 1.41 -12.20 -6.86
C ASP A 86 2.30 -12.00 -5.63
N PHE A 87 2.09 -12.85 -4.62
CA PHE A 87 2.95 -13.00 -3.46
C PHE A 87 3.64 -14.36 -3.54
N LYS A 88 4.96 -14.36 -3.57
CA LYS A 88 5.76 -15.59 -3.56
C LYS A 88 6.45 -15.74 -2.20
N ASN A 89 6.45 -16.98 -1.69
CA ASN A 89 7.03 -17.31 -0.40
C ASN A 89 6.47 -16.43 0.73
N LEU A 90 5.14 -16.22 0.71
CA LEU A 90 4.46 -15.44 1.75
C LEU A 90 4.62 -16.12 3.10
N LYS A 91 5.26 -15.44 4.02
CA LYS A 91 5.55 -15.92 5.36
C LYS A 91 4.93 -15.00 6.41
N ILE A 92 4.05 -15.54 7.21
CA ILE A 92 3.42 -14.87 8.34
C ILE A 92 4.06 -15.43 9.62
N LYS A 93 4.64 -14.56 10.45
CA LYS A 93 5.22 -14.95 11.73
C LYS A 93 4.47 -14.30 12.87
N LEU A 94 4.12 -15.09 13.86
CA LEU A 94 3.64 -14.62 15.15
C LEU A 94 4.84 -14.35 16.06
N HIS A 95 4.98 -13.12 16.55
CA HIS A 95 6.04 -12.71 17.47
C HIS A 95 5.59 -12.75 18.92
N SER A 96 4.42 -12.20 19.19
CA SER A 96 3.81 -12.20 20.52
C SER A 96 2.30 -12.34 20.42
N LEU A 97 1.75 -13.02 21.41
CA LEU A 97 0.32 -13.10 21.65
C LEU A 97 0.12 -13.18 23.15
N ASP A 98 -0.47 -12.16 23.72
CA ASP A 98 -0.91 -12.11 25.10
C ASP A 98 -2.39 -11.74 25.21
N LYS A 99 -2.88 -11.44 26.42
CA LYS A 99 -4.30 -11.13 26.63
C LYS A 99 -4.75 -9.81 26.01
N SER A 100 -3.83 -8.91 25.77
CA SER A 100 -4.12 -7.53 25.34
C SER A 100 -3.37 -7.13 24.07
N SER A 101 -2.42 -7.94 23.59
CA SER A 101 -1.62 -7.58 22.41
C SER A 101 -1.33 -8.76 21.49
N LEU A 102 -1.20 -8.44 20.22
CA LEU A 102 -0.79 -9.35 19.16
C LEU A 102 0.20 -8.63 18.24
N THR A 103 1.35 -9.27 17.98
CA THR A 103 2.32 -8.76 17.01
C THR A 103 2.62 -9.81 15.96
N LEU A 104 2.47 -9.43 14.71
CA LEU A 104 2.74 -10.24 13.53
C LEU A 104 3.78 -9.58 12.64
N SER A 105 4.50 -10.39 11.86
CA SER A 105 5.21 -9.91 10.67
C SER A 105 4.84 -10.73 9.45
N ILE A 106 4.82 -10.05 8.30
CA ILE A 106 4.51 -10.62 7.00
C ILE A 106 5.70 -10.31 6.09
N HIS A 107 6.24 -11.34 5.44
CA HIS A 107 7.33 -11.21 4.48
C HIS A 107 6.94 -11.92 3.20
N SER A 108 7.18 -11.28 2.06
CA SER A 108 6.92 -11.88 0.75
C SER A 108 7.79 -11.26 -0.33
N GLN A 109 8.03 -12.01 -1.39
CA GLN A 109 8.35 -11.43 -2.68
C GLN A 109 7.04 -11.03 -3.34
N ILE A 110 7.02 -9.88 -4.01
CA ILE A 110 5.82 -9.32 -4.64
C ILE A 110 6.07 -9.03 -6.11
N GLN A 111 5.03 -9.21 -6.90
CA GLN A 111 4.98 -8.85 -8.31
C GLN A 111 3.58 -8.38 -8.65
N SER A 112 3.44 -7.35 -9.49
CA SER A 112 2.14 -6.86 -9.95
C SER A 112 2.02 -6.98 -11.46
N PRO A 113 1.50 -8.11 -11.99
CA PRO A 113 1.41 -8.34 -13.43
C PRO A 113 0.60 -7.28 -14.16
N ILE A 114 -0.51 -6.83 -13.58
CA ILE A 114 -1.37 -5.79 -14.20
C ILE A 114 -0.65 -4.44 -14.31
N LEU A 115 0.14 -4.08 -13.30
CA LEU A 115 0.91 -2.84 -13.32
C LEU A 115 2.04 -2.95 -14.34
N GLU A 116 2.74 -4.06 -14.38
CA GLU A 116 3.80 -4.35 -15.35
C GLU A 116 3.28 -4.26 -16.78
N GLN A 117 2.17 -4.93 -17.07
CA GLN A 117 1.56 -4.88 -18.39
C GLN A 117 1.11 -3.47 -18.77
N SER A 118 0.46 -2.75 -17.86
CA SER A 118 0.00 -1.38 -18.09
C SER A 118 1.16 -0.42 -18.33
N ILE A 119 2.26 -0.59 -17.61
CA ILE A 119 3.48 0.18 -17.77
C ILE A 119 4.13 -0.15 -19.12
N GLN A 120 4.32 -1.42 -19.45
CA GLN A 120 4.93 -1.85 -20.71
C GLN A 120 4.17 -1.35 -21.92
N GLN A 121 2.84 -1.41 -21.92
CA GLN A 121 2.02 -0.89 -23.02
C GLN A 121 2.22 0.62 -23.25
N LYS A 122 2.36 1.40 -22.19
CA LYS A 122 2.58 2.85 -22.31
C LYS A 122 4.00 3.20 -22.69
N ILE A 123 4.97 2.46 -22.16
CA ILE A 123 6.41 2.71 -22.36
C ILE A 123 6.87 2.31 -23.75
N SER A 124 6.30 1.25 -24.33
CA SER A 124 6.65 0.83 -25.68
C SER A 124 6.43 1.92 -26.75
N GLN A 125 5.62 2.92 -26.42
CA GLN A 125 5.37 4.09 -27.29
C GLN A 125 6.36 5.25 -27.05
N ILE A 126 7.21 5.15 -26.03
CA ILE A 126 8.14 6.22 -25.65
C ILE A 126 9.54 5.86 -26.19
N PRO A 127 10.11 6.66 -27.11
CA PRO A 127 11.40 6.36 -27.74
C PRO A 127 12.59 6.68 -26.85
N LEU A 128 12.60 6.18 -25.60
CA LEU A 128 13.71 6.34 -24.66
C LEU A 128 14.46 5.02 -24.47
N LYS A 129 15.80 5.10 -24.59
CA LYS A 129 16.68 3.95 -24.37
C LYS A 129 16.66 3.54 -22.89
N ASN A 130 16.59 2.25 -22.62
CA ASN A 130 16.69 1.67 -21.27
C ASN A 130 15.61 2.12 -20.28
N LEU A 131 14.48 2.64 -20.74
CA LEU A 131 13.38 3.08 -19.85
C LEU A 131 12.81 1.92 -19.02
N ASN A 132 12.67 0.73 -19.60
CA ASN A 132 12.27 -0.47 -18.85
C ASN A 132 13.26 -0.83 -17.74
N ALA A 133 14.56 -0.77 -18.04
CA ALA A 133 15.61 -1.04 -17.06
C ALA A 133 15.60 -0.01 -15.91
N LEU A 134 15.29 1.25 -16.20
CA LEU A 134 15.13 2.28 -15.18
C LEU A 134 13.95 1.96 -14.26
N LEU A 135 12.81 1.58 -14.81
CA LEU A 135 11.60 1.30 -14.02
C LEU A 135 11.75 0.04 -13.17
N GLU A 136 12.43 -0.98 -13.68
CA GLU A 136 12.76 -2.17 -12.88
C GLU A 136 13.62 -1.82 -11.65
N LYS A 137 14.48 -0.80 -11.74
CA LYS A 137 15.27 -0.32 -10.60
C LYS A 137 14.43 0.34 -9.50
N PHE A 138 13.26 0.88 -9.85
CA PHE A 138 12.36 1.55 -8.90
C PHE A 138 11.23 0.65 -8.41
N LYS A 139 11.00 -0.46 -9.09
CA LYS A 139 9.93 -1.40 -8.79
C LYS A 139 10.23 -2.16 -7.49
N PRO A 140 9.32 -2.13 -6.50
CA PRO A 140 9.47 -2.97 -5.33
C PRO A 140 9.23 -4.44 -5.69
N THR A 141 10.07 -5.30 -5.12
CA THR A 141 10.01 -6.76 -5.31
C THR A 141 9.89 -7.52 -4.00
N ARG A 142 10.00 -6.83 -2.86
CA ARG A 142 9.92 -7.39 -1.51
C ARG A 142 8.98 -6.58 -0.65
N LEU A 143 8.17 -7.29 0.12
CA LEU A 143 7.25 -6.75 1.12
C LEU A 143 7.66 -7.25 2.49
N ASN A 144 7.78 -6.34 3.45
CA ASN A 144 7.97 -6.64 4.85
C ASN A 144 6.96 -5.80 5.65
N CYS A 145 6.00 -6.45 6.29
CA CYS A 145 5.04 -5.77 7.14
C CYS A 145 5.20 -6.19 8.59
N SER A 146 4.97 -5.25 9.49
CA SER A 146 4.75 -5.46 10.91
C SER A 146 3.36 -4.96 11.26
N LEU A 147 2.61 -5.78 11.97
CA LEU A 147 1.26 -5.49 12.39
C LEU A 147 1.15 -5.74 13.89
N THR A 148 0.70 -4.74 14.61
CA THR A 148 0.51 -4.80 16.06
C THR A 148 -0.92 -4.39 16.38
N PHE A 149 -1.55 -5.17 17.24
CA PHE A 149 -2.87 -4.89 17.81
C PHE A 149 -2.75 -4.80 19.31
N ASN A 150 -3.33 -3.76 19.89
CA ASN A 150 -3.37 -3.55 21.32
C ASN A 150 -4.81 -3.30 21.74
N ALA A 151 -5.33 -4.16 22.63
CA ALA A 151 -6.58 -3.88 23.32
C ALA A 151 -6.30 -2.78 24.36
N LEU A 152 -6.93 -1.64 24.19
CA LEU A 152 -6.85 -0.53 25.15
C LEU A 152 -7.76 -0.80 26.35
N ASP A 153 -8.90 -1.44 26.10
CA ASP A 153 -9.86 -1.92 27.07
C ASP A 153 -10.65 -3.12 26.50
N GLU A 154 -11.77 -3.51 27.13
CA GLU A 154 -12.58 -4.64 26.65
C GLU A 154 -13.31 -4.39 25.34
N LYS A 155 -13.42 -3.14 24.88
CA LYS A 155 -14.20 -2.72 23.71
C LYS A 155 -13.36 -2.03 22.64
N THR A 156 -12.17 -1.56 22.98
CA THR A 156 -11.36 -0.70 22.12
C THR A 156 -10.08 -1.41 21.72
N LEU A 157 -9.83 -1.47 20.43
CA LEU A 157 -8.63 -2.05 19.81
C LEU A 157 -7.92 -0.96 19.00
N ASN A 158 -6.63 -0.78 19.25
CA ASN A 158 -5.75 0.01 18.40
C ASN A 158 -4.95 -0.93 17.50
N ASP A 159 -4.84 -0.61 16.22
CA ASP A 159 -4.01 -1.30 15.25
C ASP A 159 -2.94 -0.39 14.67
N ASN A 160 -1.75 -0.96 14.48
CA ASN A 160 -0.64 -0.32 13.80
C ASN A 160 -0.10 -1.26 12.73
N LEU A 161 -0.16 -0.82 11.49
CA LEU A 161 0.43 -1.50 10.35
C LEU A 161 1.58 -0.68 9.79
N LYS A 162 2.75 -1.29 9.66
CA LYS A 162 3.88 -0.74 8.93
C LYS A 162 4.32 -1.72 7.88
N CYS A 163 4.37 -1.31 6.62
CA CYS A 163 4.85 -2.12 5.50
C CYS A 163 5.98 -1.41 4.77
N ASP A 164 7.10 -2.08 4.63
CA ASP A 164 8.23 -1.65 3.83
C ASP A 164 8.26 -2.42 2.51
N LEU A 165 8.27 -1.69 1.41
CA LEU A 165 8.36 -2.21 0.05
C LEU A 165 9.73 -1.82 -0.52
N THR A 166 10.53 -2.80 -0.86
CA THR A 166 11.90 -2.59 -1.33
C THR A 166 12.21 -3.44 -2.55
N ASN A 167 13.28 -3.11 -3.23
CA ASN A 167 13.89 -3.96 -4.26
C ASN A 167 15.32 -4.38 -3.86
N ALA A 168 15.98 -5.14 -4.71
CA ALA A 168 17.32 -5.63 -4.43
C ALA A 168 18.36 -4.50 -4.35
N GLU A 169 18.21 -3.45 -5.16
CA GLU A 169 19.15 -2.34 -5.23
C GLU A 169 18.88 -1.24 -4.17
N ASN A 170 17.68 -1.25 -3.56
CA ASN A 170 17.20 -0.28 -2.57
C ASN A 170 17.35 1.20 -3.02
N ILE A 171 17.24 1.46 -4.32
CA ILE A 171 17.31 2.84 -4.85
C ILE A 171 16.12 3.66 -4.38
N LEU A 172 14.93 3.06 -4.39
CA LEU A 172 13.73 3.58 -3.74
C LEU A 172 13.21 2.53 -2.76
N ALA A 173 12.92 2.97 -1.55
CA ALA A 173 12.20 2.22 -0.54
C ALA A 173 10.92 2.96 -0.20
N TYR A 174 9.82 2.23 -0.17
CA TYR A 174 8.50 2.78 0.15
C TYR A 174 8.07 2.21 1.48
N THR A 175 7.68 3.06 2.41
CA THR A 175 7.09 2.64 3.69
C THR A 175 5.66 3.13 3.73
N PHE A 176 4.74 2.22 3.96
CA PHE A 176 3.35 2.52 4.29
C PHE A 176 3.15 2.34 5.79
N PHE A 177 2.50 3.30 6.43
CA PHE A 177 2.10 3.24 7.82
C PHE A 177 0.62 3.55 7.95
N GLN A 178 -0.06 2.78 8.79
CA GLN A 178 -1.45 2.99 9.18
C GLN A 178 -1.57 2.86 10.69
N GLU A 179 -2.31 3.78 11.31
CA GLU A 179 -2.75 3.69 12.69
C GLU A 179 -4.26 3.82 12.72
N GLY A 180 -4.93 2.81 13.23
CA GLY A 180 -6.39 2.74 13.31
C GLY A 180 -6.89 2.49 14.72
N LEU A 181 -8.16 2.79 14.94
CA LEU A 181 -8.87 2.49 16.18
C LEU A 181 -10.23 1.88 15.84
N MET A 182 -10.52 0.74 16.45
CA MET A 182 -11.80 0.07 16.36
C MET A 182 -12.47 0.05 17.74
N GLU A 183 -13.73 0.41 17.79
CA GLU A 183 -14.56 0.32 19.01
C GLU A 183 -15.74 -0.60 18.78
N ALA A 184 -16.04 -1.45 19.76
CA ALA A 184 -17.26 -2.23 19.81
C ALA A 184 -18.36 -1.42 20.50
N GLN A 185 -19.59 -1.49 19.98
CA GLN A 185 -20.75 -0.93 20.64
C GLN A 185 -21.02 -1.64 21.99
N GLU A 186 -21.89 -1.06 22.82
CA GLU A 186 -22.28 -1.61 24.11
C GLU A 186 -22.63 -3.11 24.02
N ASN A 187 -22.18 -3.87 25.03
CA ASN A 187 -22.37 -5.32 25.18
C ASN A 187 -21.58 -6.24 24.23
N LEU A 188 -20.63 -5.71 23.47
CA LEU A 188 -19.71 -6.52 22.67
C LEU A 188 -18.28 -6.45 23.28
N SER A 189 -17.76 -7.58 23.73
CA SER A 189 -16.35 -7.69 24.11
C SER A 189 -15.50 -8.10 22.93
N LEU A 190 -14.23 -7.70 22.91
CA LEU A 190 -13.27 -8.14 21.89
C LEU A 190 -13.24 -9.66 21.73
N LYS A 191 -13.37 -10.40 22.85
CA LYS A 191 -13.48 -11.86 22.86
C LYS A 191 -14.66 -12.36 22.01
N ASN A 192 -15.81 -11.73 22.11
CA ASN A 192 -17.02 -12.11 21.35
C ASN A 192 -16.85 -11.73 19.87
N ILE A 193 -16.26 -10.57 19.58
CA ILE A 193 -15.92 -10.14 18.22
C ILE A 193 -15.07 -11.21 17.53
N PHE A 194 -13.97 -11.60 18.14
CA PHE A 194 -13.08 -12.59 17.56
C PHE A 194 -13.71 -13.98 17.43
N LYS A 195 -14.56 -14.36 18.38
CA LYS A 195 -15.32 -15.60 18.28
C LYS A 195 -16.25 -15.58 17.07
N THR A 196 -16.96 -14.49 16.84
CA THR A 196 -17.87 -14.34 15.69
C THR A 196 -17.10 -14.29 14.38
N LEU A 197 -16.02 -13.52 14.30
CA LEU A 197 -15.16 -13.46 13.10
C LEU A 197 -14.52 -14.81 12.75
N SER A 198 -14.26 -15.65 13.75
CA SER A 198 -13.73 -17.00 13.53
C SER A 198 -14.83 -18.03 13.24
N SER A 199 -16.12 -17.68 13.38
CA SER A 199 -17.24 -18.52 12.97
C SER A 199 -17.35 -18.51 11.45
N LYS A 200 -17.87 -19.60 10.88
CA LYS A 200 -18.18 -19.64 9.44
C LYS A 200 -19.59 -19.09 9.13
N ASP A 201 -20.19 -18.42 10.09
CA ASP A 201 -21.54 -17.85 9.97
C ASP A 201 -21.45 -16.46 9.35
N ALA A 202 -21.68 -16.39 8.04
CA ALA A 202 -21.63 -15.14 7.28
C ALA A 202 -22.64 -14.10 7.82
N LYS A 203 -23.82 -14.54 8.24
CA LYS A 203 -24.85 -13.64 8.78
C LYS A 203 -24.41 -13.04 10.11
N ALA A 204 -23.84 -13.85 11.01
CA ALA A 204 -23.30 -13.37 12.28
C ALA A 204 -22.14 -12.40 12.08
N ILE A 205 -21.32 -12.59 11.03
CA ILE A 205 -20.23 -11.68 10.68
C ILE A 205 -20.79 -10.34 10.15
N GLU A 206 -21.81 -10.37 9.30
CA GLU A 206 -22.46 -9.17 8.79
C GLU A 206 -23.12 -8.36 9.92
N GLU A 207 -23.88 -9.02 10.80
CA GLU A 207 -24.48 -8.39 11.99
C GLU A 207 -23.42 -7.80 12.95
N LEU A 208 -22.24 -8.42 13.01
CA LEU A 208 -21.13 -7.91 13.80
C LEU A 208 -20.55 -6.63 13.18
N GLN A 209 -20.37 -6.58 11.86
CA GLN A 209 -19.84 -5.41 11.16
C GLN A 209 -20.66 -4.16 11.42
N ASP A 210 -21.98 -4.30 11.53
CA ASP A 210 -22.89 -3.19 11.85
C ASP A 210 -22.72 -2.68 13.30
N LYS A 211 -22.18 -3.50 14.19
CA LYS A 211 -21.95 -3.17 15.61
C LYS A 211 -20.54 -2.65 15.89
N LEU A 212 -19.66 -2.67 14.91
CA LEU A 212 -18.32 -2.11 15.02
C LEU A 212 -18.29 -0.66 14.53
N ARG A 213 -17.48 0.14 15.18
CA ARG A 213 -17.18 1.52 14.79
C ARG A 213 -15.68 1.69 14.63
N PHE A 214 -15.32 2.39 13.59
CA PHE A 214 -13.93 2.64 13.23
C PHE A 214 -13.69 4.14 13.20
N LEU A 215 -12.62 4.59 13.83
CA LEU A 215 -12.08 5.90 13.51
C LEU A 215 -11.31 5.80 12.19
N ALA A 216 -11.49 6.79 11.34
CA ALA A 216 -10.74 6.85 10.09
C ALA A 216 -9.23 6.85 10.38
N PRO A 217 -8.46 5.90 9.80
CA PRO A 217 -7.07 5.71 10.18
C PRO A 217 -6.20 6.90 9.76
N LYS A 218 -5.15 7.16 10.52
CA LYS A 218 -4.04 7.97 10.05
C LYS A 218 -3.21 7.13 9.09
N LEU A 219 -2.93 7.67 7.93
CA LEU A 219 -2.13 7.01 6.90
C LEU A 219 -0.89 7.83 6.61
N SER A 220 0.23 7.15 6.40
CA SER A 220 1.46 7.79 5.96
C SER A 220 2.15 6.93 4.91
N VAL A 221 2.65 7.58 3.87
CA VAL A 221 3.49 6.95 2.85
C VAL A 221 4.82 7.69 2.81
N SER A 222 5.90 6.99 3.03
CA SER A 222 7.24 7.53 2.93
C SER A 222 7.97 6.91 1.74
N ILE A 223 8.65 7.74 0.98
CA ILE A 223 9.54 7.34 -0.12
C ILE A 223 10.95 7.75 0.27
N GLN A 224 11.84 6.78 0.47
CA GLN A 224 13.26 7.01 0.71
C GLN A 224 14.06 6.73 -0.56
N ALA A 225 14.98 7.61 -0.87
CA ALA A 225 15.87 7.50 -2.02
C ALA A 225 17.32 7.28 -1.59
N ARG A 226 17.99 6.34 -2.28
CA ARG A 226 19.44 6.11 -2.17
C ARG A 226 20.04 6.10 -3.56
N HIS A 227 21.03 6.95 -3.81
CA HIS A 227 21.66 7.04 -5.14
C HIS A 227 20.70 7.38 -6.29
N PHE A 228 19.52 7.92 -5.97
CA PHE A 228 18.45 8.19 -6.92
C PHE A 228 18.91 9.19 -8.01
N LYS A 229 19.60 10.27 -7.61
CA LYS A 229 20.21 11.24 -8.55
C LYS A 229 21.10 10.53 -9.57
N ASN A 230 22.02 9.68 -9.12
CA ASN A 230 23.00 9.03 -10.00
C ASN A 230 22.31 8.16 -11.06
N VAL A 231 21.24 7.47 -10.67
CA VAL A 231 20.45 6.61 -11.57
C VAL A 231 19.71 7.46 -12.61
N LEU A 232 19.04 8.52 -12.17
CA LEU A 232 18.29 9.41 -13.06
C LEU A 232 19.23 10.21 -13.98
N GLU A 233 20.36 10.71 -13.48
CA GLU A 233 21.33 11.45 -14.26
C GLU A 233 21.98 10.56 -15.32
N SER A 234 22.36 9.33 -14.96
CA SER A 234 22.85 8.35 -15.92
C SER A 234 21.82 8.05 -17.02
N PHE A 235 20.57 7.88 -16.66
CA PHE A 235 19.49 7.70 -17.63
C PHE A 235 19.30 8.93 -18.52
N TYR A 236 19.36 10.13 -17.95
CA TYR A 236 19.28 11.38 -18.68
C TYR A 236 20.41 11.48 -19.72
N GLN A 237 21.67 11.20 -19.34
CA GLN A 237 22.83 11.26 -20.25
C GLN A 237 22.69 10.29 -21.43
N GLN A 238 22.09 9.12 -21.22
CA GLN A 238 21.84 8.14 -22.28
C GLN A 238 20.75 8.58 -23.26
N ASN A 239 19.85 9.46 -22.84
CA ASN A 239 18.65 9.85 -23.58
C ASN A 239 18.59 11.34 -23.92
N LYS A 240 19.62 12.13 -23.66
CA LYS A 240 19.59 13.59 -23.84
C LYS A 240 19.21 14.03 -25.24
N GLU A 241 19.61 13.28 -26.28
CA GLU A 241 19.24 13.56 -27.67
C GLU A 241 17.76 13.28 -27.95
N SER A 242 17.26 12.15 -27.41
CA SER A 242 15.85 11.78 -27.56
C SER A 242 14.92 12.65 -26.71
N LEU A 243 15.38 13.09 -25.52
CA LEU A 243 14.66 14.03 -24.67
C LEU A 243 14.63 15.43 -25.27
N GLY A 244 15.63 15.80 -26.09
CA GLY A 244 15.59 16.99 -26.92
C GLY A 244 14.44 17.01 -27.94
N PHE A 245 13.95 15.85 -28.37
CA PHE A 245 12.79 15.71 -29.25
C PHE A 245 11.45 16.04 -28.54
N PHE A 246 11.36 15.85 -27.24
CA PHE A 246 10.25 16.34 -26.42
C PHE A 246 10.35 17.84 -26.10
N SER A 247 11.32 18.49 -26.67
CA SER A 247 11.73 19.87 -26.50
C SER A 247 10.80 20.96 -27.06
N PRO A 248 9.72 20.78 -27.83
CA PRO A 248 8.81 21.91 -28.04
C PRO A 248 8.23 22.46 -26.74
N TYR A 249 8.16 21.62 -25.69
CA TYR A 249 7.79 22.02 -24.33
C TYR A 249 8.99 22.37 -23.44
N PHE A 250 10.20 21.95 -23.84
CA PHE A 250 11.45 22.17 -23.10
C PHE A 250 12.31 23.31 -23.67
N SER A 251 12.06 23.76 -24.89
CA SER A 251 12.94 24.67 -25.62
C SER A 251 12.31 26.01 -26.01
N LEU A 252 11.54 26.62 -25.12
CA LEU A 252 11.11 27.99 -25.43
C LEU A 252 12.22 29.04 -25.39
N ARG A 253 13.48 28.73 -25.09
CA ARG A 253 14.54 29.78 -25.02
C ARG A 253 16.00 29.41 -25.20
N SER A 254 16.44 28.24 -25.64
CA SER A 254 17.87 28.09 -25.89
C SER A 254 18.21 27.27 -27.13
N GLN A 255 18.87 27.92 -28.06
CA GLN A 255 19.49 27.32 -29.24
C GLN A 255 20.81 26.59 -28.91
N THR A 256 21.02 26.08 -27.68
CA THR A 256 22.23 25.40 -27.29
C THR A 256 21.97 23.91 -27.05
N PRO A 257 22.77 23.01 -27.65
CA PRO A 257 22.54 21.58 -27.68
C PRO A 257 22.85 20.78 -26.38
N SER A 258 23.08 21.43 -25.25
CA SER A 258 23.37 20.76 -23.97
C SER A 258 22.58 21.35 -22.82
N VAL A 259 21.31 20.94 -22.73
CA VAL A 259 20.55 21.21 -21.50
C VAL A 259 21.18 20.41 -20.37
N SER A 260 21.47 21.05 -19.25
CA SER A 260 21.98 20.33 -18.08
C SER A 260 20.90 19.44 -17.46
N TYR A 261 21.31 18.40 -16.74
CA TYR A 261 20.36 17.55 -15.99
C TYR A 261 19.45 18.37 -15.06
N GLU A 262 20.00 19.37 -14.39
CA GLU A 262 19.23 20.25 -13.51
C GLU A 262 18.20 21.11 -14.25
N SER A 263 18.57 21.61 -15.44
CA SER A 263 17.62 22.37 -16.30
C SER A 263 16.52 21.46 -16.84
N ALA A 264 16.84 20.21 -17.18
CA ALA A 264 15.86 19.21 -17.60
C ALA A 264 14.84 18.90 -16.49
N LEU A 265 15.32 18.74 -15.24
CA LEU A 265 14.44 18.56 -14.07
C LEU A 265 13.52 19.77 -13.82
N ALA A 266 14.03 21.00 -13.96
CA ALA A 266 13.25 22.21 -13.81
C ALA A 266 12.15 22.31 -14.90
N SER A 267 12.49 21.94 -16.13
CA SER A 267 11.52 21.90 -17.23
C SER A 267 10.45 20.86 -17.02
N LEU A 268 10.81 19.69 -16.50
CA LEU A 268 9.89 18.62 -16.15
C LEU A 268 8.93 19.06 -15.02
N GLU A 269 9.44 19.75 -14.00
CA GLU A 269 8.63 20.34 -12.93
C GLU A 269 7.59 21.30 -13.49
N ASN A 270 7.99 22.24 -14.35
CA ASN A 270 7.09 23.21 -14.98
C ASN A 270 6.03 22.52 -15.84
N TYR A 271 6.42 21.51 -16.61
CA TYR A 271 5.49 20.74 -17.45
C TYR A 271 4.40 20.04 -16.63
N PHE A 272 4.81 19.29 -15.58
CA PHE A 272 3.85 18.61 -14.74
C PHE A 272 2.95 19.58 -13.96
N MET A 273 3.48 20.72 -13.55
CA MET A 273 2.67 21.76 -12.91
C MET A 273 1.61 22.32 -13.87
N ALA A 274 1.98 22.62 -15.11
CA ALA A 274 1.05 23.11 -16.11
C ALA A 274 -0.03 22.07 -16.44
N LEU A 275 0.37 20.81 -16.62
CA LEU A 275 -0.54 19.70 -16.86
C LEU A 275 -1.53 19.54 -15.69
N PHE A 276 -1.05 19.56 -14.46
CA PHE A 276 -1.87 19.40 -13.28
C PHE A 276 -2.86 20.57 -13.12
N GLN A 277 -2.39 21.78 -13.27
CA GLN A 277 -3.23 22.98 -13.23
C GLN A 277 -4.32 22.98 -14.30
N SER A 278 -4.04 22.43 -15.49
CA SER A 278 -5.05 22.33 -16.55
C SER A 278 -6.19 21.37 -16.23
N HIS A 279 -5.92 20.33 -15.42
CA HIS A 279 -6.89 19.30 -15.06
C HIS A 279 -7.65 19.60 -13.75
N PHE A 280 -7.04 20.35 -12.83
CA PHE A 280 -7.59 20.63 -11.50
C PHE A 280 -7.70 22.14 -11.24
N LYS A 281 -8.35 22.85 -12.18
CA LYS A 281 -8.42 24.33 -12.18
C LYS A 281 -9.04 24.91 -10.90
N ASP A 282 -10.01 24.22 -10.33
CA ASP A 282 -10.85 24.75 -9.25
C ASP A 282 -10.41 24.31 -7.85
N ASP A 283 -9.39 23.44 -7.72
CA ASP A 283 -8.90 22.95 -6.43
C ASP A 283 -7.50 23.51 -6.11
N THR A 284 -7.48 24.72 -5.56
CA THR A 284 -6.22 25.41 -5.19
C THR A 284 -5.44 24.68 -4.10
N ALA A 285 -6.11 24.01 -3.16
CA ALA A 285 -5.44 23.25 -2.10
C ALA A 285 -4.74 22.01 -2.66
N LEU A 286 -5.41 21.30 -3.57
CA LEU A 286 -4.82 20.15 -4.25
C LEU A 286 -3.63 20.56 -5.13
N GLN A 287 -3.75 21.72 -5.83
CA GLN A 287 -2.65 22.28 -6.63
C GLN A 287 -1.43 22.61 -5.78
N GLN A 288 -1.61 23.23 -4.62
CA GLN A 288 -0.50 23.54 -3.71
C GLN A 288 0.18 22.28 -3.15
N ASN A 289 -0.61 21.29 -2.75
CA ASN A 289 -0.08 20.00 -2.27
C ASN A 289 0.71 19.27 -3.37
N PHE A 290 0.18 19.26 -4.59
CA PHE A 290 0.88 18.65 -5.72
C PHE A 290 2.18 19.38 -6.06
N LYS A 291 2.16 20.72 -6.06
CA LYS A 291 3.37 21.53 -6.26
C LYS A 291 4.45 21.19 -5.24
N GLY A 292 4.11 21.15 -3.96
CA GLY A 292 5.05 20.81 -2.91
C GLY A 292 5.61 19.38 -3.05
N LEU A 293 4.76 18.41 -3.40
CA LEU A 293 5.18 17.02 -3.65
C LEU A 293 6.14 16.95 -4.85
N LEU A 294 5.83 17.63 -5.94
CA LEU A 294 6.68 17.67 -7.13
C LEU A 294 8.04 18.31 -6.83
N GLN A 295 8.05 19.41 -6.09
CA GLN A 295 9.29 20.07 -5.63
C GLN A 295 10.12 19.17 -4.71
N ALA A 296 9.48 18.43 -3.82
CA ALA A 296 10.15 17.45 -2.96
C ALA A 296 10.80 16.33 -3.80
N PHE A 297 10.08 15.83 -4.83
CA PHE A 297 10.60 14.83 -5.76
C PHE A 297 11.79 15.36 -6.58
N VAL A 298 11.69 16.56 -7.12
CA VAL A 298 12.80 17.22 -7.84
C VAL A 298 13.99 17.46 -6.92
N SER A 299 13.77 17.82 -5.65
CA SER A 299 14.83 17.96 -4.64
C SER A 299 15.51 16.63 -4.35
N MET A 300 14.74 15.53 -4.30
CA MET A 300 15.28 14.18 -4.18
C MET A 300 16.10 13.77 -5.42
N ALA A 301 15.62 14.09 -6.62
CA ALA A 301 16.34 13.87 -7.87
C ALA A 301 17.66 14.67 -7.96
N LYS A 302 17.76 15.80 -7.25
CA LYS A 302 18.97 16.64 -7.12
C LYS A 302 19.87 16.24 -5.94
N ASP A 303 19.52 15.17 -5.22
CA ASP A 303 20.21 14.73 -3.99
C ASP A 303 20.22 15.79 -2.85
N LYS A 304 19.23 16.69 -2.86
CA LYS A 304 19.03 17.70 -1.81
C LYS A 304 18.12 17.21 -0.71
N ARG A 305 17.45 16.08 -0.93
CA ARG A 305 16.52 15.43 -0.03
C ARG A 305 16.60 13.92 -0.21
N SER A 306 16.58 13.16 0.88
CA SER A 306 16.63 11.70 0.86
C SER A 306 15.26 11.03 1.09
N GLN A 307 14.26 11.80 1.52
CA GLN A 307 12.96 11.24 1.89
C GLN A 307 11.82 12.23 1.58
N ILE A 308 10.68 11.68 1.18
CA ILE A 308 9.40 12.38 1.08
C ILE A 308 8.41 11.62 1.96
N VAL A 309 7.65 12.33 2.80
CA VAL A 309 6.57 11.74 3.58
C VAL A 309 5.26 12.38 3.17
N LEU A 310 4.29 11.55 2.85
CA LEU A 310 2.90 11.94 2.58
C LEU A 310 2.06 11.47 3.74
N ASN A 311 1.38 12.38 4.40
CA ASN A 311 0.46 12.09 5.49
C ASN A 311 -0.97 12.34 5.03
N ALA A 312 -1.86 11.41 5.33
CA ALA A 312 -3.29 11.58 5.15
C ALA A 312 -3.98 11.43 6.50
N GLN A 313 -4.67 12.47 6.91
CA GLN A 313 -5.42 12.53 8.16
C GLN A 313 -6.89 12.79 7.85
N ALA A 314 -7.80 12.08 8.50
CA ALA A 314 -9.22 12.32 8.35
C ALA A 314 -9.56 13.79 8.71
N LYS A 315 -10.45 14.38 7.93
CA LYS A 315 -10.91 15.77 8.13
C LYS A 315 -11.80 15.89 9.36
N ASP A 316 -12.47 14.82 9.71
CA ASP A 316 -13.26 14.73 10.93
C ASP A 316 -12.94 13.44 11.69
N ASN A 317 -13.31 13.38 12.96
CA ASN A 317 -13.11 12.24 13.84
C ASN A 317 -14.41 11.46 14.05
N THR A 318 -15.29 11.42 13.05
CA THR A 318 -16.52 10.65 13.12
C THR A 318 -16.24 9.16 13.17
N LYS A 319 -17.00 8.44 13.97
CA LYS A 319 -16.95 6.98 14.02
C LYS A 319 -17.74 6.41 12.85
N LEU A 320 -17.06 5.70 12.00
CA LEU A 320 -17.60 5.12 10.77
C LEU A 320 -18.03 3.67 10.97
N THR A 321 -19.05 3.22 10.26
CA THR A 321 -19.29 1.79 10.04
C THR A 321 -18.19 1.22 9.15
N PHE A 322 -18.07 -0.10 9.06
CA PHE A 322 -17.08 -0.75 8.20
C PHE A 322 -17.22 -0.34 6.72
N ASN A 323 -18.45 -0.33 6.21
CA ASN A 323 -18.72 0.08 4.83
C ASN A 323 -18.40 1.56 4.57
N ALA A 324 -18.77 2.46 5.48
CA ALA A 324 -18.45 3.87 5.38
C ALA A 324 -16.92 4.12 5.46
N LEU A 325 -16.19 3.33 6.25
CA LEU A 325 -14.73 3.36 6.30
C LEU A 325 -14.13 2.95 4.94
N LEU A 326 -14.58 1.83 4.36
CA LEU A 326 -14.11 1.38 3.05
C LEU A 326 -14.39 2.43 1.96
N GLU A 327 -15.57 3.03 1.97
CA GLU A 327 -15.93 4.09 1.04
C GLU A 327 -15.05 5.34 1.22
N SER A 328 -14.78 5.75 2.46
CA SER A 328 -13.91 6.88 2.76
C SER A 328 -12.47 6.64 2.30
N LEU A 329 -11.98 5.41 2.39
CA LEU A 329 -10.63 5.01 1.98
C LEU A 329 -10.50 4.77 0.46
N SER A 330 -11.60 4.62 -0.26
CA SER A 330 -11.62 4.29 -1.69
C SER A 330 -12.15 5.42 -2.56
N VAL A 331 -13.46 5.57 -2.63
CA VAL A 331 -14.14 6.49 -3.57
C VAL A 331 -14.01 7.94 -3.11
N ASN A 332 -14.16 8.18 -1.81
CA ASN A 332 -14.23 9.51 -1.21
C ASN A 332 -12.94 9.93 -0.51
N PHE A 333 -11.80 9.32 -0.86
CA PHE A 333 -10.54 9.56 -0.15
C PHE A 333 -10.17 11.04 -0.05
N PHE A 334 -10.13 11.75 -1.17
CA PHE A 334 -9.78 13.18 -1.18
C PHE A 334 -10.82 14.08 -0.52
N GLN A 335 -12.07 13.61 -0.42
CA GLN A 335 -13.12 14.31 0.30
C GLN A 335 -13.00 14.08 1.81
N SER A 336 -12.61 12.88 2.22
CA SER A 336 -12.56 12.44 3.62
C SER A 336 -11.23 12.78 4.30
N TYR A 337 -10.14 12.91 3.55
CA TYR A 337 -8.80 13.11 4.09
C TYR A 337 -8.18 14.43 3.67
N LYS A 338 -7.43 15.03 4.61
CA LYS A 338 -6.49 16.12 4.35
C LYS A 338 -5.12 15.50 4.10
N ILE A 339 -4.53 15.81 2.95
CA ILE A 339 -3.20 15.35 2.58
C ILE A 339 -2.19 16.45 2.88
N SER A 340 -1.08 16.11 3.48
CA SER A 340 0.08 16.96 3.67
C SER A 340 1.36 16.23 3.29
N HIS A 341 2.44 16.95 3.05
CA HIS A 341 3.75 16.38 2.74
C HIS A 341 4.84 17.07 3.57
N GLU A 342 5.87 16.29 3.91
CA GLU A 342 7.08 16.71 4.62
C GLU A 342 8.33 16.30 3.84
#